data_94a012aec38f572aeb9996edb845d75a
#
_entry.id   94a012aec38f572aeb9996edb845d75a
#
_cell.length_a   1.000
_cell.length_b   1.000
_cell.length_c   1.000
_cell.angle_alpha   90.00
_cell.angle_beta   90.00
_cell.angle_gamma   90.00
#
_symmetry.space_group_name_H-M   'P 1'
#
loop_
_entity.id
_entity.type
_entity.pdbx_description
1 polymer ?
#
loop_
_entity_poly.entity_id
_entity_poly.type
_entity_poly.pdbx_seq_one_letter_code
_entity_poly.pdbx_strand_id
1 'polypeptide(L)'
;KYAEIIELLRLGNKEYWVWKHFDNTITDHIKERFGDDPEAGLRIFSTYQEVLDKLYVLKKQGVSPDSPECFMIAKQWWEMILEFTGGNLELLPELQKFNDKKNDWNNDLAVKQKEVDNYLTAALEYYFKRIQQKQE
;
A
#
# COMPACT_ATOMS: atom_id res chain seq x y z
N LYS A 1 -2.54 -22.95 -3.98
CA LYS A 1 -3.00 -21.78 -3.23
C LYS A 1 -2.32 -20.50 -3.65
N TYR A 2 -0.99 -20.51 -3.75
CA TYR A 2 -0.28 -19.35 -4.31
C TYR A 2 -0.69 -19.13 -5.77
N ALA A 3 -0.81 -20.21 -6.52
CA ALA A 3 -1.28 -20.11 -7.90
C ALA A 3 -2.70 -19.57 -7.99
N GLU A 4 -3.53 -19.85 -6.98
CA GLU A 4 -4.89 -19.32 -6.92
C GLU A 4 -4.91 -17.81 -6.74
N ILE A 5 -4.01 -17.25 -5.94
CA ILE A 5 -3.90 -15.81 -5.78
C ILE A 5 -3.56 -15.16 -7.12
N ILE A 6 -2.56 -15.70 -7.80
CA ILE A 6 -2.15 -15.19 -9.10
C ILE A 6 -3.28 -15.28 -10.12
N GLU A 7 -3.99 -16.41 -10.12
CA GLU A 7 -5.09 -16.62 -11.05
C GLU A 7 -6.23 -15.65 -10.81
N LEU A 8 -6.58 -15.40 -9.55
CA LEU A 8 -7.61 -14.42 -9.21
C LEU A 8 -7.23 -13.02 -9.69
N LEU A 9 -5.97 -12.63 -9.49
CA LEU A 9 -5.49 -11.33 -9.94
C LEU A 9 -5.46 -11.24 -11.46
N ARG A 10 -5.11 -12.33 -12.14
CA ARG A 10 -5.11 -12.38 -13.60
C ARG A 10 -6.51 -12.25 -14.17
N LEU A 11 -7.47 -12.96 -13.57
CA LEU A 11 -8.86 -12.90 -13.99
C LEU A 11 -9.48 -11.54 -13.72
N GLY A 12 -9.02 -10.87 -12.64
CA GLY A 12 -9.42 -9.51 -12.35
C GLY A 12 -8.81 -8.48 -13.29
N ASN A 13 -7.82 -8.86 -14.07
CA ASN A 13 -7.14 -8.07 -15.11
C ASN A 13 -6.37 -6.86 -14.65
N LYS A 14 -6.98 -5.99 -13.86
CA LYS A 14 -6.41 -4.67 -13.53
C LYS A 14 -5.22 -4.76 -12.60
N GLU A 15 -5.16 -5.80 -11.78
CA GLU A 15 -4.15 -5.94 -10.72
C GLU A 15 -3.00 -6.87 -11.09
N TYR A 16 -3.12 -7.59 -12.22
CA TYR A 16 -2.09 -8.56 -12.61
C TYR A 16 -0.72 -7.93 -12.78
N TRP A 17 -0.67 -6.69 -13.24
CA TRP A 17 0.59 -5.97 -13.46
C TRP A 17 1.43 -5.84 -12.18
N VAL A 18 0.79 -5.85 -11.01
CA VAL A 18 1.48 -5.72 -9.71
C VAL A 18 2.54 -6.80 -9.57
N TRP A 19 2.20 -8.03 -9.97
CA TRP A 19 3.08 -9.17 -9.80
C TRP A 19 4.36 -9.08 -10.63
N LYS A 20 4.31 -8.34 -11.73
CA LYS A 20 5.48 -8.12 -12.57
C LYS A 20 6.57 -7.31 -11.88
N HIS A 21 6.17 -6.46 -10.95
CA HIS A 21 7.06 -5.50 -10.32
C HIS A 21 7.52 -5.93 -8.93
N PHE A 22 7.01 -7.05 -8.43
CA PHE A 22 7.49 -7.63 -7.18
C PHE A 22 8.68 -8.54 -7.45
N ASP A 23 9.67 -8.50 -6.56
CA ASP A 23 10.78 -9.44 -6.63
C ASP A 23 10.42 -10.73 -5.88
N ASN A 24 11.37 -11.69 -5.87
CA ASN A 24 11.14 -13.00 -5.28
C ASN A 24 10.92 -12.94 -3.76
N THR A 25 11.53 -11.98 -3.07
CA THR A 25 11.35 -11.83 -1.63
C THR A 25 9.89 -11.56 -1.29
N ILE A 26 9.28 -10.66 -2.04
CA ILE A 26 7.87 -10.30 -1.85
C ILE A 26 6.95 -11.43 -2.27
N THR A 27 7.20 -12.06 -3.42
CA THR A 27 6.33 -13.14 -3.88
C THR A 27 6.40 -14.37 -2.97
N ASP A 28 7.57 -14.68 -2.44
CA ASP A 28 7.72 -15.76 -1.47
C ASP A 28 6.99 -15.44 -0.17
N HIS A 29 7.07 -14.20 0.29
CA HIS A 29 6.33 -13.75 1.47
C HIS A 29 4.82 -13.91 1.28
N ILE A 30 4.31 -13.51 0.11
CA ILE A 30 2.89 -13.64 -0.20
C ILE A 30 2.47 -15.11 -0.19
N LYS A 31 3.29 -15.98 -0.75
CA LYS A 31 3.03 -17.40 -0.76
C LYS A 31 2.93 -17.97 0.66
N GLU A 32 3.84 -17.59 1.54
CA GLU A 32 3.87 -18.06 2.91
C GLU A 32 2.70 -17.54 3.73
N ARG A 33 2.42 -16.24 3.61
CA ARG A 33 1.43 -15.59 4.47
C ARG A 33 0.00 -15.75 3.97
N PHE A 34 -0.21 -15.66 2.66
CA PHE A 34 -1.55 -15.60 2.07
C PHE A 34 -1.89 -16.80 1.20
N GLY A 35 -1.00 -17.80 1.14
CA GLY A 35 -1.21 -18.96 0.27
C GLY A 35 -2.48 -19.74 0.57
N ASP A 36 -2.96 -19.70 1.82
CA ASP A 36 -4.18 -20.38 2.26
C ASP A 36 -5.41 -19.47 2.23
N ASP A 37 -5.23 -18.16 1.99
CA ASP A 37 -6.32 -17.19 1.98
C ASP A 37 -6.09 -16.17 0.86
N PRO A 38 -6.44 -16.53 -0.38
CA PRO A 38 -6.25 -15.61 -1.51
C PRO A 38 -7.02 -14.30 -1.37
N GLU A 39 -8.15 -14.32 -0.68
CA GLU A 39 -8.97 -13.12 -0.50
C GLU A 39 -8.27 -12.08 0.38
N ALA A 40 -7.43 -12.51 1.32
CA ALA A 40 -6.70 -11.59 2.18
C ALA A 40 -5.79 -10.68 1.37
N GLY A 41 -5.06 -11.23 0.41
CA GLY A 41 -4.20 -10.45 -0.47
C GLY A 41 -4.99 -9.44 -1.30
N LEU A 42 -6.13 -9.87 -1.81
CA LEU A 42 -7.00 -8.99 -2.60
C LEU A 42 -7.56 -7.85 -1.74
N ARG A 43 -7.93 -8.13 -0.48
CA ARG A 43 -8.42 -7.10 0.43
C ARG A 43 -7.33 -6.04 0.70
N ILE A 44 -6.09 -6.48 0.89
CA ILE A 44 -4.97 -5.57 1.11
C ILE A 44 -4.78 -4.65 -0.09
N PHE A 45 -4.80 -5.21 -1.30
CA PHE A 45 -4.65 -4.41 -2.51
C PHE A 45 -5.81 -3.43 -2.68
N SER A 46 -7.03 -3.85 -2.36
CA SER A 46 -8.20 -2.97 -2.38
C SER A 46 -8.05 -1.81 -1.40
N THR A 47 -7.53 -2.09 -0.21
CA THR A 47 -7.26 -1.04 0.78
C THR A 47 -6.22 -0.04 0.26
N TYR A 48 -5.19 -0.53 -0.39
CA TYR A 48 -4.18 0.32 -1.01
C TYR A 48 -4.80 1.29 -2.02
N GLN A 49 -5.63 0.77 -2.92
CA GLN A 49 -6.32 1.60 -3.90
C GLN A 49 -7.24 2.63 -3.24
N GLU A 50 -7.98 2.21 -2.22
CA GLU A 50 -8.87 3.09 -1.47
C GLU A 50 -8.10 4.23 -0.79
N VAL A 51 -6.98 3.91 -0.16
CA VAL A 51 -6.13 4.91 0.50
C VAL A 51 -5.63 5.93 -0.52
N LEU A 52 -5.14 5.47 -1.67
CA LEU A 52 -4.66 6.36 -2.71
C LEU A 52 -5.77 7.29 -3.22
N ASP A 53 -6.97 6.75 -3.43
CA ASP A 53 -8.09 7.55 -3.90
C ASP A 53 -8.48 8.62 -2.88
N LYS A 54 -8.52 8.27 -1.61
CA LYS A 54 -8.85 9.21 -0.53
C LYS A 54 -7.79 10.32 -0.42
N LEU A 55 -6.52 9.95 -0.49
CA LEU A 55 -5.43 10.93 -0.43
C LEU A 55 -5.48 11.88 -1.62
N TYR A 56 -5.76 11.35 -2.80
CA TYR A 56 -5.87 12.15 -4.00
C TYR A 56 -6.95 13.21 -3.85
N VAL A 57 -8.13 12.81 -3.36
CA VAL A 57 -9.24 13.73 -3.16
C VAL A 57 -8.90 14.80 -2.12
N LEU A 58 -8.33 14.41 -0.99
CA LEU A 58 -7.98 15.37 0.06
C LEU A 58 -6.92 16.35 -0.40
N LYS A 59 -5.93 15.88 -1.16
CA LYS A 59 -4.90 16.76 -1.71
C LYS A 59 -5.52 17.78 -2.67
N LYS A 60 -6.43 17.35 -3.53
CA LYS A 60 -7.10 18.25 -4.48
C LYS A 60 -7.98 19.27 -3.76
N GLN A 61 -8.52 18.92 -2.60
CA GLN A 61 -9.31 19.82 -1.78
C GLN A 61 -8.48 20.79 -0.94
N GLY A 62 -7.15 20.63 -0.96
CA GLY A 62 -6.25 21.47 -0.19
C GLY A 62 -6.21 21.18 1.30
N VAL A 63 -6.60 19.96 1.70
CA VAL A 63 -6.58 19.57 3.10
C VAL A 63 -5.13 19.37 3.56
N SER A 64 -4.79 19.91 4.75
CA SER A 64 -3.44 19.80 5.27
C SER A 64 -3.09 18.35 5.65
N PRO A 65 -1.82 17.91 5.41
CA PRO A 65 -1.40 16.56 5.80
C PRO A 65 -1.46 16.28 7.30
N ASP A 66 -1.51 17.31 8.14
CA ASP A 66 -1.63 17.13 9.59
C ASP A 66 -3.08 17.13 10.09
N SER A 67 -4.04 17.13 9.18
CA SER A 67 -5.46 17.14 9.52
C SER A 67 -5.92 15.82 10.14
N PRO A 68 -7.04 15.81 10.88
CA PRO A 68 -7.61 14.56 11.39
C PRO A 68 -7.93 13.56 10.29
N GLU A 69 -8.39 14.03 9.12
CA GLU A 69 -8.70 13.17 7.97
C GLU A 69 -7.45 12.44 7.50
N CYS A 70 -6.35 13.16 7.35
CA CYS A 70 -5.09 12.57 6.92
C CYS A 70 -4.50 11.64 7.99
N PHE A 71 -4.69 11.97 9.27
CA PHE A 71 -4.27 11.08 10.35
C PHE A 71 -4.95 9.72 10.24
N MET A 72 -6.26 9.71 10.01
CA MET A 72 -7.00 8.45 9.88
C MET A 72 -6.58 7.65 8.66
N ILE A 73 -6.29 8.31 7.55
CA ILE A 73 -5.82 7.64 6.33
C ILE A 73 -4.41 7.09 6.53
N ALA A 74 -3.54 7.85 7.17
CA ALA A 74 -2.17 7.39 7.48
C ALA A 74 -2.23 6.15 8.38
N LYS A 75 -3.11 6.16 9.37
CA LYS A 75 -3.33 5.00 10.24
C LYS A 75 -3.79 3.79 9.43
N GLN A 76 -4.75 3.97 8.55
CA GLN A 76 -5.28 2.90 7.70
C GLN A 76 -4.17 2.33 6.82
N TRP A 77 -3.36 3.21 6.21
CA TRP A 77 -2.24 2.79 5.36
C TRP A 77 -1.23 1.99 6.16
N TRP A 78 -0.86 2.47 7.35
CA TRP A 78 0.13 1.78 8.18
C TRP A 78 -0.38 0.42 8.67
N GLU A 79 -1.64 0.35 9.07
CA GLU A 79 -2.25 -0.92 9.46
C GLU A 79 -2.27 -1.91 8.29
N MET A 80 -2.50 -1.42 7.08
CA MET A 80 -2.41 -2.24 5.87
C MET A 80 -0.99 -2.79 5.68
N ILE A 81 0.02 -1.97 5.86
CA ILE A 81 1.43 -2.41 5.75
C ILE A 81 1.75 -3.48 6.80
N LEU A 82 1.29 -3.29 8.04
CA LEU A 82 1.49 -4.27 9.09
C LEU A 82 0.78 -5.59 8.76
N GLU A 83 -0.41 -5.52 8.22
CA GLU A 83 -1.14 -6.71 7.80
C GLU A 83 -0.42 -7.43 6.67
N PHE A 84 0.05 -6.68 5.67
CA PHE A 84 0.77 -7.27 4.54
C PHE A 84 2.06 -7.95 4.98
N THR A 85 2.84 -7.27 5.82
CA THR A 85 4.16 -7.79 6.25
C THR A 85 4.07 -8.80 7.39
N GLY A 86 2.91 -8.88 8.05
CA GLY A 86 2.78 -9.72 9.26
C GLY A 86 3.65 -9.25 10.39
N GLY A 87 4.03 -7.96 10.38
CA GLY A 87 4.95 -7.38 11.37
C GLY A 87 6.42 -7.50 11.02
N ASN A 88 6.75 -8.13 9.89
CA ASN A 88 8.15 -8.25 9.44
C ASN A 88 8.56 -7.00 8.69
N LEU A 89 9.08 -6.02 9.42
CA LEU A 89 9.45 -4.73 8.85
C LEU A 89 10.69 -4.78 7.95
N GLU A 90 11.39 -5.92 7.90
CA GLU A 90 12.48 -6.12 6.95
C GLU A 90 12.01 -6.13 5.50
N LEU A 91 10.70 -6.32 5.29
CA LEU A 91 10.10 -6.27 3.96
C LEU A 91 9.87 -4.84 3.44
N LEU A 92 9.98 -3.82 4.31
CA LEU A 92 9.73 -2.43 3.89
C LEU A 92 10.65 -1.98 2.75
N PRO A 93 11.97 -2.28 2.75
CA PRO A 93 12.81 -1.91 1.62
C PRO A 93 12.35 -2.54 0.31
N GLU A 94 11.82 -3.76 0.35
CA GLU A 94 11.33 -4.43 -0.85
C GLU A 94 10.04 -3.77 -1.38
N LEU A 95 9.18 -3.32 -0.48
CA LEU A 95 8.00 -2.56 -0.87
C LEU A 95 8.40 -1.21 -1.46
N GLN A 96 9.44 -0.57 -0.92
CA GLN A 96 9.96 0.67 -1.47
C GLN A 96 10.48 0.46 -2.89
N LYS A 97 11.15 -0.64 -3.16
CA LYS A 97 11.60 -0.98 -4.52
C LYS A 97 10.44 -1.08 -5.49
N PHE A 98 9.33 -1.68 -5.06
CA PHE A 98 8.13 -1.75 -5.88
C PHE A 98 7.62 -0.33 -6.19
N ASN A 99 7.55 0.53 -5.17
CA ASN A 99 7.12 1.91 -5.36
C ASN A 99 8.06 2.67 -6.29
N ASP A 100 9.37 2.44 -6.19
CA ASP A 100 10.36 3.10 -7.03
C ASP A 100 10.20 2.74 -8.51
N LYS A 101 9.58 1.59 -8.80
CA LYS A 101 9.32 1.16 -10.17
C LYS A 101 8.02 1.73 -10.74
N LYS A 102 7.36 2.65 -10.03
CA LYS A 102 6.06 3.16 -10.48
C LYS A 102 6.09 3.84 -11.85
N ASN A 103 7.25 4.31 -12.29
CA ASN A 103 7.41 4.86 -13.63
C ASN A 103 7.19 3.80 -14.72
N ASP A 104 7.39 2.54 -14.37
CA ASP A 104 7.17 1.40 -15.27
C ASP A 104 5.74 0.87 -15.20
N TRP A 105 4.95 1.36 -14.24
CA TRP A 105 3.53 1.01 -14.15
C TRP A 105 2.79 1.81 -15.21
N ASN A 106 2.33 1.16 -16.23
CA ASN A 106 1.67 1.86 -17.34
C ASN A 106 0.16 1.93 -17.09
N ASN A 107 -0.26 2.66 -16.04
CA ASN A 107 -1.68 2.75 -15.66
C ASN A 107 -1.96 4.00 -14.80
N ASP A 108 -3.25 4.23 -14.53
CA ASP A 108 -3.72 5.40 -13.77
C ASP A 108 -3.29 5.36 -12.31
N LEU A 109 -3.07 4.17 -11.75
CA LEU A 109 -2.63 4.04 -10.37
C LEU A 109 -1.25 4.66 -10.16
N ALA A 110 -0.35 4.49 -11.14
CA ALA A 110 0.97 5.12 -11.09
C ALA A 110 0.86 6.64 -11.04
N VAL A 111 -0.04 7.21 -11.82
CA VAL A 111 -0.27 8.66 -11.83
C VAL A 111 -0.74 9.13 -10.46
N LYS A 112 -1.69 8.44 -9.86
CA LYS A 112 -2.19 8.79 -8.53
C LYS A 112 -1.10 8.64 -7.46
N GLN A 113 -0.31 7.58 -7.53
CA GLN A 113 0.77 7.35 -6.57
C GLN A 113 1.79 8.48 -6.61
N LYS A 114 2.21 8.88 -7.80
CA LYS A 114 3.15 10.00 -7.96
C LYS A 114 2.58 11.30 -7.40
N GLU A 115 1.32 11.54 -7.65
CA GLU A 115 0.64 12.76 -7.22
C GLU A 115 0.57 12.85 -5.70
N VAL A 116 0.39 11.73 -5.00
CA VAL A 116 0.18 11.73 -3.55
C VAL A 116 1.41 11.31 -2.73
N ASP A 117 2.53 10.92 -3.35
CA ASP A 117 3.72 10.42 -2.65
C ASP A 117 4.16 11.35 -1.50
N ASN A 118 4.40 12.62 -1.81
CA ASN A 118 4.88 13.56 -0.81
C ASN A 118 3.82 13.87 0.24
N TYR A 119 2.58 13.90 -0.18
CA TYR A 119 1.44 14.14 0.70
C TYR A 119 1.29 13.00 1.72
N LEU A 120 1.38 11.76 1.25
CA LEU A 120 1.33 10.58 2.11
C LEU A 120 2.51 10.56 3.08
N THR A 121 3.71 10.85 2.59
CA THR A 121 4.90 10.90 3.43
C THR A 121 4.73 11.90 4.57
N ALA A 122 4.23 13.10 4.26
CA ALA A 122 3.97 14.12 5.27
C ALA A 122 2.91 13.66 6.27
N ALA A 123 1.84 13.05 5.79
CA ALA A 123 0.78 12.53 6.67
C ALA A 123 1.30 11.45 7.61
N LEU A 124 2.15 10.56 7.11
CA LEU A 124 2.76 9.50 7.93
C LEU A 124 3.70 10.07 8.98
N GLU A 125 4.47 11.11 8.64
CA GLU A 125 5.34 11.77 9.60
C GLU A 125 4.55 12.34 10.78
N TYR A 126 3.45 13.01 10.51
CA TYR A 126 2.56 13.53 11.55
C TYR A 126 1.91 12.42 12.35
N TYR A 127 1.51 11.35 11.69
CA TYR A 127 0.91 10.19 12.35
C TYR A 127 1.89 9.56 13.34
N PHE A 128 3.12 9.28 12.91
CA PHE A 128 4.12 8.65 13.78
C PHE A 128 4.51 9.53 14.93
N LYS A 129 4.67 10.83 14.72
CA LYS A 129 4.91 11.78 15.79
C LYS A 129 3.82 11.72 16.84
N ARG A 130 2.59 11.68 16.42
CA ARG A 130 1.44 11.74 17.30
C ARG A 130 1.29 10.48 18.15
N ILE A 131 1.48 9.31 17.56
CA ILE A 131 1.42 8.06 18.33
C ILE A 131 2.60 7.93 19.29
N GLN A 132 3.77 8.43 18.91
CA GLN A 132 4.93 8.45 19.77
C GLN A 132 4.70 9.34 21.00
N GLN A 133 4.12 10.51 20.81
CA GLN A 133 3.76 11.41 21.90
C GLN A 133 2.77 10.79 22.89
N LYS A 134 1.84 9.98 22.40
CA LYS A 134 0.86 9.31 23.27
C LYS A 134 1.47 8.19 24.10
N GLN A 135 2.60 7.65 23.68
CA GLN A 135 3.30 6.58 24.42
C GLN A 135 4.19 7.14 25.54
N GLU A 136 4.48 8.40 25.49
CA GLU A 136 5.23 9.09 26.53
C GLU A 136 4.30 9.56 27.65
#